data_05eb2a87a956201dff73d54455e303fb
#
_entry.id   05eb2a87a956201dff73d54455e303fb
#
_cell.length_a   1.000
_cell.length_b   1.000
_cell.length_c   1.000
_cell.angle_alpha   90.00
_cell.angle_beta   90.00
_cell.angle_gamma   90.00
#
_symmetry.space_group_name_H-M   'P 1'
#
loop_
_entity.id
_entity.type
_entity.pdbx_description
1 polymer ?
#
loop_
_entity_poly.entity_id
_entity_poly.type
_entity_poly.pdbx_seq_one_letter_code
_entity_poly.pdbx_strand_id
1 'polypeptide(L)'
;MMKRERSPLGLYVHIPFCRQKCAYCDFYSLPHSEAKMDDYTAALLRHMEEVAPRASAHRVDTIYFGGGTPSYLGSRRLSKLLRTLRKRFDVSPAAEITLEANPDSACDVKSLRALRRAGFNRISLGVQSADDGLLRAVGRVHTFHQVQESVTAVRKAGFRNVSLDLIYGLPGQTMQQWQDTLSAAVALHPEHLSCYGLKLEPNTPLYERRLTETFPDDDTQADMYLYAVTLLEQNGYGQYEISNFARPGFASRHNLKYWHMEEYAGFGPGAHSDFGGVRYAYIRDLDSYLSGRLVLSESESDDTLTRDYEYVMLSLRTAEGIDRRRFELTYRQRFQPMEELFLQYEGAGLATRTEQGWRLTPRGFLVSNSIIVALEEALASEKIRREQAAAKGDYRII
;
A
#
# COMPACT_ATOMS: atom_id res chain seq x y z
N MET A 1 16.71 -0.80 35.56
CA MET A 1 15.99 0.08 34.64
C MET A 1 15.43 -0.79 33.52
N MET A 2 14.11 -0.97 33.46
CA MET A 2 13.46 -1.58 32.31
C MET A 2 13.76 -0.71 31.09
N LYS A 3 14.39 -1.25 30.03
CA LYS A 3 14.50 -0.54 28.76
C LYS A 3 13.09 -0.24 28.27
N ARG A 4 12.75 1.05 28.20
CA ARG A 4 11.49 1.46 27.57
C ARG A 4 11.44 0.88 26.17
N GLU A 5 10.45 0.08 25.87
CA GLU A 5 10.27 -0.50 24.55
C GLU A 5 10.11 0.64 23.54
N ARG A 6 10.91 0.64 22.48
CA ARG A 6 10.86 1.70 21.46
C ARG A 6 9.64 1.49 20.58
N SER A 7 8.95 2.58 20.25
CA SER A 7 7.79 2.55 19.36
C SER A 7 8.19 2.04 17.96
N PRO A 8 7.37 1.20 17.30
CA PRO A 8 7.64 0.75 15.95
C PRO A 8 7.55 1.93 14.96
N LEU A 9 8.38 1.90 13.89
CA LEU A 9 8.39 2.91 12.84
C LEU A 9 8.59 2.25 11.48
N GLY A 10 7.77 2.62 10.49
CA GLY A 10 7.99 2.31 9.09
C GLY A 10 8.87 3.37 8.41
N LEU A 11 9.72 2.97 7.48
CA LEU A 11 10.42 3.91 6.59
C LEU A 11 10.00 3.65 5.15
N TYR A 12 9.50 4.68 4.47
CA TYR A 12 9.19 4.63 3.05
C TYR A 12 10.22 5.45 2.25
N VAL A 13 10.81 4.84 1.23
CA VAL A 13 11.79 5.50 0.36
C VAL A 13 11.21 5.57 -1.05
N HIS A 14 10.84 6.76 -1.47
CA HIS A 14 10.33 7.00 -2.80
C HIS A 14 11.47 7.05 -3.82
N ILE A 15 11.38 6.25 -4.89
CA ILE A 15 12.34 6.26 -6.00
C ILE A 15 11.58 6.63 -7.27
N PRO A 16 11.67 7.88 -7.74
CA PRO A 16 10.81 8.39 -8.81
C PRO A 16 11.27 8.01 -10.22
N PHE A 17 12.12 7.01 -10.40
CA PHE A 17 12.68 6.67 -11.70
C PHE A 17 11.98 5.46 -12.31
N CYS A 18 11.59 5.57 -13.57
CA CYS A 18 11.09 4.50 -14.40
C CYS A 18 11.84 4.46 -15.73
N ARG A 19 11.97 3.28 -16.32
CA ARG A 19 12.43 3.16 -17.70
C ARG A 19 11.41 3.77 -18.67
N GLN A 20 10.12 3.51 -18.41
CA GLN A 20 8.98 4.04 -19.14
C GLN A 20 7.82 4.24 -18.18
N LYS A 21 7.01 5.29 -18.37
CA LYS A 21 5.80 5.52 -17.59
C LYS A 21 4.64 4.76 -18.23
N CYS A 22 3.95 3.93 -17.45
CA CYS A 22 2.77 3.19 -17.89
C CYS A 22 1.58 4.12 -18.10
N ALA A 23 0.68 3.77 -19.03
CA ALA A 23 -0.44 4.62 -19.40
C ALA A 23 -1.46 4.89 -18.28
N TYR A 24 -1.54 4.01 -17.29
CA TYR A 24 -2.46 4.10 -16.14
C TYR A 24 -1.83 4.74 -14.89
N CYS A 25 -0.52 4.96 -14.87
CA CYS A 25 0.21 5.24 -13.63
C CYS A 25 0.12 6.71 -13.21
N ASP A 26 -0.45 6.98 -12.02
CA ASP A 26 -0.50 8.30 -11.38
C ASP A 26 0.64 8.53 -10.39
N PHE A 27 1.45 7.53 -10.08
CA PHE A 27 2.57 7.71 -9.15
C PHE A 27 3.56 8.75 -9.69
N TYR A 28 4.12 9.54 -8.76
CA TYR A 28 5.19 10.46 -9.12
C TYR A 28 6.40 9.67 -9.62
N SER A 29 6.56 9.63 -10.94
CA SER A 29 7.63 8.89 -11.62
C SER A 29 8.08 9.61 -12.89
N LEU A 30 9.38 9.52 -13.14
CA LEU A 30 10.08 10.26 -14.18
C LEU A 30 10.81 9.26 -15.09
N PRO A 31 10.37 9.10 -16.34
CA PRO A 31 11.10 8.32 -17.33
C PRO A 31 12.34 9.10 -17.82
N HIS A 32 13.32 8.38 -18.37
CA HIS A 32 14.51 8.96 -19.04
C HIS A 32 15.29 9.97 -18.19
N SER A 33 15.41 9.71 -16.87
CA SER A 33 16.07 10.62 -15.92
C SER A 33 17.29 10.01 -15.24
N GLU A 34 17.95 9.07 -15.90
CA GLU A 34 19.08 8.29 -15.36
C GLU A 34 20.26 9.18 -14.93
N ALA A 35 20.48 10.27 -15.68
CA ALA A 35 21.55 11.24 -15.37
C ALA A 35 21.41 11.87 -13.96
N LYS A 36 20.18 11.94 -13.43
CA LYS A 36 19.90 12.51 -12.10
C LYS A 36 20.00 11.49 -10.96
N MET A 37 20.20 10.19 -11.23
CA MET A 37 20.15 9.13 -10.20
C MET A 37 21.24 9.24 -9.14
N ASP A 38 22.45 9.67 -9.47
CA ASP A 38 23.54 9.82 -8.49
C ASP A 38 23.29 11.03 -7.59
N ASP A 39 22.88 12.17 -8.15
CA ASP A 39 22.52 13.38 -7.39
C ASP A 39 21.30 13.10 -6.49
N TYR A 40 20.33 12.37 -7.01
CA TYR A 40 19.17 11.93 -6.23
C TYR A 40 19.57 11.04 -5.05
N THR A 41 20.45 10.08 -5.30
CA THR A 41 20.97 9.21 -4.22
C THR A 41 21.66 10.04 -3.14
N ALA A 42 22.45 11.05 -3.53
CA ALA A 42 23.11 11.96 -2.59
C ALA A 42 22.10 12.82 -1.81
N ALA A 43 21.05 13.32 -2.47
CA ALA A 43 19.97 14.07 -1.83
C ALA A 43 19.19 13.21 -0.81
N LEU A 44 18.84 11.97 -1.17
CA LEU A 44 18.20 11.01 -0.25
C LEU A 44 19.06 10.74 1.00
N LEU A 45 20.37 10.60 0.84
CA LEU A 45 21.28 10.38 1.97
C LEU A 45 21.26 11.57 2.94
N ARG A 46 21.26 12.81 2.43
CA ARG A 46 21.13 14.02 3.27
C ARG A 46 19.78 14.05 3.99
N HIS A 47 18.69 13.77 3.27
CA HIS A 47 17.35 13.74 3.86
C HIS A 47 17.24 12.69 5.00
N MET A 48 17.79 11.49 4.80
CA MET A 48 17.85 10.45 5.84
C MET A 48 18.64 10.91 7.08
N GLU A 49 19.75 11.63 6.88
CA GLU A 49 20.55 12.18 7.98
C GLU A 49 19.81 13.28 8.76
N GLU A 50 19.03 14.10 8.09
CA GLU A 50 18.22 15.16 8.69
C GLU A 50 17.09 14.59 9.57
N VAL A 51 16.40 13.55 9.10
CA VAL A 51 15.26 12.95 9.83
C VAL A 51 15.70 12.02 10.97
N ALA A 52 16.86 11.37 10.87
CA ALA A 52 17.29 10.34 11.79
C ALA A 52 17.28 10.76 13.29
N PRO A 53 17.67 11.98 13.69
CA PRO A 53 17.61 12.41 15.10
C PRO A 53 16.20 12.37 15.68
N ARG A 54 15.18 12.70 14.87
CA ARG A 54 13.77 12.67 15.28
C ARG A 54 13.25 11.26 15.58
N ALA A 55 13.85 10.24 14.92
CA ALA A 55 13.48 8.83 15.08
C ALA A 55 14.24 8.11 16.22
N SER A 56 15.00 8.82 17.06
CA SER A 56 15.87 8.23 18.10
C SER A 56 15.11 7.41 19.16
N ALA A 57 13.82 7.70 19.39
CA ALA A 57 12.96 6.96 20.31
C ALA A 57 12.26 5.75 19.66
N HIS A 58 12.47 5.54 18.36
CA HIS A 58 11.77 4.50 17.59
C HIS A 58 12.69 3.35 17.24
N ARG A 59 12.06 2.20 16.92
CA ARG A 59 12.70 1.04 16.32
C ARG A 59 12.07 0.77 14.97
N VAL A 60 12.88 0.81 13.92
CA VAL A 60 12.42 0.56 12.56
C VAL A 60 12.18 -0.93 12.36
N ASP A 61 10.95 -1.30 12.07
CA ASP A 61 10.51 -2.67 11.85
C ASP A 61 10.13 -2.96 10.40
N THR A 62 9.93 -1.92 9.58
CA THR A 62 9.73 -2.05 8.13
C THR A 62 10.47 -0.96 7.36
N ILE A 63 11.01 -1.31 6.18
CA ILE A 63 11.55 -0.37 5.20
C ILE A 63 10.98 -0.75 3.82
N TYR A 64 10.41 0.21 3.12
CA TYR A 64 9.79 0.00 1.83
C TYR A 64 10.38 0.94 0.79
N PHE A 65 11.00 0.39 -0.24
CA PHE A 65 11.46 1.14 -1.42
C PHE A 65 10.42 1.01 -2.52
N GLY A 66 9.71 2.10 -2.81
CA GLY A 66 8.60 2.14 -3.75
C GLY A 66 8.59 3.39 -4.64
N GLY A 67 7.49 3.58 -5.37
CA GLY A 67 7.21 4.79 -6.15
C GLY A 67 7.18 4.57 -7.66
N GLY A 68 8.26 4.85 -8.36
CA GLY A 68 8.41 4.53 -9.78
C GLY A 68 8.80 3.07 -9.97
N THR A 69 10.08 2.82 -10.19
CA THR A 69 10.66 1.47 -10.28
C THR A 69 11.97 1.45 -9.50
N PRO A 70 11.93 1.20 -8.18
CA PRO A 70 13.14 1.25 -7.35
C PRO A 70 14.28 0.37 -7.85
N SER A 71 14.01 -0.83 -8.37
CA SER A 71 15.04 -1.71 -8.96
C SER A 71 15.82 -1.06 -10.10
N TYR A 72 15.22 -0.12 -10.82
CA TYR A 72 15.85 0.62 -11.91
C TYR A 72 16.99 1.57 -11.43
N LEU A 73 16.95 2.00 -10.16
CA LEU A 73 18.04 2.80 -9.55
C LEU A 73 19.36 2.00 -9.48
N GLY A 74 19.30 0.69 -9.53
CA GLY A 74 20.44 -0.22 -9.54
C GLY A 74 20.92 -0.65 -8.16
N SER A 75 21.44 -1.87 -8.08
CA SER A 75 21.80 -2.55 -6.81
C SER A 75 22.86 -1.81 -5.99
N ARG A 76 23.79 -1.10 -6.64
CA ARG A 76 24.86 -0.32 -5.96
C ARG A 76 24.26 0.84 -5.15
N ARG A 77 23.39 1.64 -5.75
CA ARG A 77 22.75 2.81 -5.11
C ARG A 77 21.78 2.37 -4.02
N LEU A 78 20.93 1.39 -4.31
CA LEU A 78 19.99 0.81 -3.34
C LEU A 78 20.70 0.24 -2.11
N SER A 79 21.80 -0.51 -2.31
CA SER A 79 22.60 -1.03 -1.20
C SER A 79 23.27 0.09 -0.38
N LYS A 80 23.65 1.21 -1.01
CA LYS A 80 24.20 2.37 -0.30
C LYS A 80 23.13 3.04 0.58
N LEU A 81 21.93 3.25 0.03
CA LEU A 81 20.80 3.81 0.77
C LEU A 81 20.42 2.95 1.97
N LEU A 82 20.25 1.63 1.78
CA LEU A 82 19.89 0.72 2.87
C LEU A 82 20.95 0.64 3.96
N ARG A 83 22.25 0.64 3.60
CA ARG A 83 23.33 0.70 4.60
C ARG A 83 23.29 1.99 5.41
N THR A 84 22.95 3.12 4.80
CA THR A 84 22.83 4.40 5.52
C THR A 84 21.63 4.37 6.47
N LEU A 85 20.47 3.86 6.05
CA LEU A 85 19.32 3.68 6.93
C LEU A 85 19.69 2.83 8.14
N ARG A 86 20.36 1.68 7.96
CA ARG A 86 20.81 0.82 9.06
C ARG A 86 21.86 1.46 9.96
N LYS A 87 22.63 2.41 9.46
CA LYS A 87 23.61 3.15 10.26
C LYS A 87 23.01 4.27 11.08
N ARG A 88 21.95 4.92 10.55
CA ARG A 88 21.34 6.12 11.14
C ARG A 88 20.12 5.84 12.00
N PHE A 89 19.42 4.75 11.76
CA PHE A 89 18.21 4.34 12.47
C PHE A 89 18.43 3.02 13.20
N ASP A 90 17.70 2.80 14.30
CA ASP A 90 17.69 1.50 15.00
C ASP A 90 16.82 0.50 14.22
N VAL A 91 17.39 -0.08 13.16
CA VAL A 91 16.68 -1.05 12.32
C VAL A 91 16.68 -2.42 12.97
N SER A 92 15.49 -2.96 13.23
CA SER A 92 15.33 -4.31 13.79
C SER A 92 16.01 -5.36 12.90
N PRO A 93 16.72 -6.35 13.48
CA PRO A 93 17.23 -7.50 12.71
C PRO A 93 16.12 -8.27 11.97
N ALA A 94 14.87 -8.24 12.50
CA ALA A 94 13.69 -8.87 11.93
C ALA A 94 12.86 -7.91 11.05
N ALA A 95 13.40 -6.73 10.67
CA ALA A 95 12.70 -5.78 9.83
C ALA A 95 12.33 -6.38 8.47
N GLU A 96 11.11 -6.13 8.02
CA GLU A 96 10.72 -6.35 6.63
C GLU A 96 11.34 -5.26 5.76
N ILE A 97 12.11 -5.64 4.74
CA ILE A 97 12.77 -4.69 3.84
C ILE A 97 12.38 -5.04 2.42
N THR A 98 11.43 -4.26 1.89
CA THR A 98 10.79 -4.47 0.58
C THR A 98 11.45 -3.65 -0.51
N LEU A 99 11.57 -4.23 -1.68
CA LEU A 99 11.95 -3.59 -2.94
C LEU A 99 10.87 -3.82 -3.98
N GLU A 100 10.30 -2.76 -4.53
CA GLU A 100 9.51 -2.86 -5.76
C GLU A 100 10.43 -2.99 -6.98
N ALA A 101 10.01 -3.84 -7.91
CA ALA A 101 10.75 -4.11 -9.13
C ALA A 101 9.82 -4.39 -10.31
N ASN A 102 10.31 -4.09 -11.51
CA ASN A 102 9.70 -4.57 -12.73
C ASN A 102 10.47 -5.79 -13.27
N PRO A 103 9.81 -6.72 -14.00
CA PRO A 103 10.47 -7.90 -14.55
C PRO A 103 11.72 -7.59 -15.38
N ASP A 104 11.69 -6.51 -16.19
CA ASP A 104 12.81 -6.08 -17.02
C ASP A 104 14.06 -5.62 -16.23
N SER A 105 13.88 -5.24 -14.96
CA SER A 105 14.97 -4.79 -14.07
C SER A 105 15.35 -5.81 -12.98
N ALA A 106 14.62 -6.91 -12.87
CA ALA A 106 14.78 -7.93 -11.84
C ALA A 106 15.21 -9.31 -12.39
N CYS A 107 16.02 -9.35 -13.46
CA CYS A 107 16.48 -10.59 -14.10
C CYS A 107 17.97 -10.91 -13.84
N ASP A 108 18.78 -9.94 -13.40
CA ASP A 108 20.20 -10.22 -13.11
C ASP A 108 20.40 -10.78 -11.70
N VAL A 109 20.67 -12.09 -11.63
CA VAL A 109 20.91 -12.83 -10.38
C VAL A 109 22.05 -12.23 -9.55
N LYS A 110 23.11 -11.65 -10.17
CA LYS A 110 24.25 -11.07 -9.47
C LYS A 110 23.82 -9.80 -8.71
N SER A 111 23.10 -8.91 -9.36
CA SER A 111 22.53 -7.71 -8.75
C SER A 111 21.52 -8.05 -7.65
N LEU A 112 20.62 -9.01 -7.89
CA LEU A 112 19.66 -9.48 -6.90
C LEU A 112 20.33 -10.09 -5.66
N ARG A 113 21.41 -10.89 -5.83
CA ARG A 113 22.22 -11.40 -4.71
C ARG A 113 22.90 -10.27 -3.92
N ALA A 114 23.35 -9.22 -4.60
CA ALA A 114 23.92 -8.05 -3.92
C ALA A 114 22.86 -7.33 -3.04
N LEU A 115 21.64 -7.16 -3.56
CA LEU A 115 20.52 -6.61 -2.81
C LEU A 115 20.12 -7.49 -1.63
N ARG A 116 20.04 -8.81 -1.84
CA ARG A 116 19.73 -9.78 -0.78
C ARG A 116 20.78 -9.73 0.34
N ARG A 117 22.08 -9.67 0.00
CA ARG A 117 23.19 -9.51 0.97
C ARG A 117 23.18 -8.15 1.67
N ALA A 118 22.74 -7.08 1.00
CA ALA A 118 22.55 -5.77 1.63
C ALA A 118 21.45 -5.78 2.70
N GLY A 119 20.50 -6.74 2.59
CA GLY A 119 19.47 -6.96 3.58
C GLY A 119 18.03 -6.81 3.08
N PHE A 120 17.80 -6.58 1.78
CA PHE A 120 16.47 -6.70 1.22
C PHE A 120 15.98 -8.13 1.40
N ASN A 121 14.76 -8.32 1.92
CA ASN A 121 14.22 -9.65 2.22
C ASN A 121 12.83 -9.91 1.62
N ARG A 122 12.17 -8.89 1.08
CA ARG A 122 10.93 -9.00 0.31
C ARG A 122 11.09 -8.27 -1.04
N ILE A 123 10.53 -8.82 -2.10
CA ILE A 123 10.48 -8.17 -3.42
C ILE A 123 9.05 -8.21 -3.96
N SER A 124 8.57 -7.09 -4.51
CA SER A 124 7.28 -6.98 -5.20
C SER A 124 7.52 -6.76 -6.68
N LEU A 125 6.97 -7.64 -7.52
CA LEU A 125 7.14 -7.61 -8.96
C LEU A 125 5.86 -7.12 -9.64
N GLY A 126 5.94 -6.03 -10.38
CA GLY A 126 4.83 -5.49 -11.16
C GLY A 126 4.56 -6.33 -12.41
N VAL A 127 3.78 -7.39 -12.27
CA VAL A 127 3.41 -8.34 -13.34
C VAL A 127 2.27 -7.79 -14.18
N GLN A 128 1.22 -7.30 -13.55
CA GLN A 128 -0.02 -6.74 -14.06
C GLN A 128 -0.92 -7.75 -14.79
N SER A 129 -0.44 -8.47 -15.79
CA SER A 129 -1.18 -9.49 -16.55
C SER A 129 -0.27 -10.58 -17.06
N ALA A 130 -0.83 -11.77 -17.34
CA ALA A 130 -0.15 -12.83 -18.08
C ALA A 130 -0.39 -12.72 -19.60
N ASP A 131 -1.24 -11.81 -20.06
CA ASP A 131 -1.50 -11.54 -21.47
C ASP A 131 -0.61 -10.41 -21.99
N ASP A 132 0.28 -10.73 -22.93
CA ASP A 132 1.22 -9.77 -23.52
C ASP A 132 0.51 -8.68 -24.35
N GLY A 133 -0.70 -8.92 -24.83
CA GLY A 133 -1.52 -7.94 -25.53
C GLY A 133 -2.00 -6.84 -24.57
N LEU A 134 -2.55 -7.27 -23.43
CA LEU A 134 -2.97 -6.36 -22.35
C LEU A 134 -1.78 -5.57 -21.78
N LEU A 135 -0.63 -6.21 -21.58
CA LEU A 135 0.59 -5.53 -21.14
C LEU A 135 0.99 -4.39 -22.11
N ARG A 136 1.01 -4.67 -23.41
CA ARG A 136 1.32 -3.65 -24.44
C ARG A 136 0.29 -2.51 -24.45
N ALA A 137 -1.00 -2.83 -24.33
CA ALA A 137 -2.07 -1.84 -24.34
C ALA A 137 -1.93 -0.77 -23.23
N VAL A 138 -1.37 -1.16 -22.08
CA VAL A 138 -1.13 -0.27 -20.94
C VAL A 138 0.30 0.25 -20.85
N GLY A 139 1.12 0.05 -21.88
CA GLY A 139 2.47 0.58 -21.97
C GLY A 139 3.52 -0.16 -21.11
N ARG A 140 3.30 -1.45 -20.80
CA ARG A 140 4.33 -2.28 -20.17
C ARG A 140 5.34 -2.74 -21.20
N VAL A 141 6.62 -2.74 -20.81
CA VAL A 141 7.75 -3.09 -21.70
C VAL A 141 8.15 -4.56 -21.59
N HIS A 142 7.66 -5.27 -20.59
CA HIS A 142 7.96 -6.69 -20.36
C HIS A 142 6.86 -7.61 -20.92
N THR A 143 7.22 -8.87 -21.12
CA THR A 143 6.31 -9.98 -21.45
C THR A 143 6.11 -10.88 -20.22
N PHE A 144 5.08 -11.75 -20.25
CA PHE A 144 4.89 -12.73 -19.17
C PHE A 144 6.04 -13.75 -19.09
N HIS A 145 6.68 -14.08 -20.20
CA HIS A 145 7.89 -14.89 -20.18
C HIS A 145 9.00 -14.26 -19.34
N GLN A 146 9.21 -12.95 -19.46
CA GLN A 146 10.18 -12.24 -18.64
C GLN A 146 9.80 -12.19 -17.15
N VAL A 147 8.50 -12.23 -16.81
CA VAL A 147 8.05 -12.44 -15.42
C VAL A 147 8.54 -13.78 -14.88
N GLN A 148 8.38 -14.87 -15.63
CA GLN A 148 8.84 -16.22 -15.24
C GLN A 148 10.36 -16.25 -15.03
N GLU A 149 11.13 -15.63 -15.93
CA GLU A 149 12.57 -15.47 -15.79
C GLU A 149 12.96 -14.68 -14.55
N SER A 150 12.26 -13.56 -14.29
CA SER A 150 12.49 -12.72 -13.11
C SER A 150 12.22 -13.46 -11.81
N VAL A 151 11.09 -14.15 -11.68
CA VAL A 151 10.77 -14.97 -10.50
C VAL A 151 11.86 -16.02 -10.27
N THR A 152 12.30 -16.69 -11.35
CA THR A 152 13.40 -17.66 -11.30
C THR A 152 14.70 -17.02 -10.80
N ALA A 153 15.05 -15.84 -11.32
CA ALA A 153 16.25 -15.10 -10.92
C ALA A 153 16.19 -14.64 -9.46
N VAL A 154 15.04 -14.14 -9.02
CA VAL A 154 14.76 -13.70 -7.64
C VAL A 154 14.91 -14.88 -6.66
N ARG A 155 14.36 -16.05 -7.00
CA ARG A 155 14.50 -17.29 -6.21
C ARG A 155 15.96 -17.76 -6.16
N LYS A 156 16.67 -17.80 -7.30
CA LYS A 156 18.11 -18.11 -7.38
C LYS A 156 18.98 -17.14 -6.58
N ALA A 157 18.54 -15.89 -6.41
CA ALA A 157 19.23 -14.90 -5.57
C ALA A 157 18.99 -15.10 -4.07
N GLY A 158 18.03 -15.94 -3.66
CA GLY A 158 17.75 -16.30 -2.26
C GLY A 158 16.62 -15.49 -1.62
N PHE A 159 15.77 -14.82 -2.41
CA PHE A 159 14.53 -14.24 -1.89
C PHE A 159 13.48 -15.33 -1.66
N ARG A 160 12.88 -15.32 -0.47
CA ARG A 160 11.83 -16.26 -0.03
C ARG A 160 10.50 -15.57 0.23
N ASN A 161 10.41 -14.26 0.09
CA ASN A 161 9.20 -13.47 0.19
C ASN A 161 9.06 -12.66 -1.12
N VAL A 162 8.24 -13.17 -2.02
CA VAL A 162 8.00 -12.63 -3.36
C VAL A 162 6.53 -12.28 -3.48
N SER A 163 6.25 -11.06 -3.85
CA SER A 163 4.93 -10.56 -4.20
C SER A 163 4.81 -10.41 -5.71
N LEU A 164 3.65 -10.73 -6.25
CA LEU A 164 3.28 -10.43 -7.64
C LEU A 164 2.09 -9.49 -7.64
N ASP A 165 2.24 -8.35 -8.32
CA ASP A 165 1.21 -7.34 -8.40
C ASP A 165 0.47 -7.48 -9.72
N LEU A 166 -0.85 -7.65 -9.67
CA LEU A 166 -1.76 -7.89 -10.79
C LEU A 166 -2.80 -6.79 -10.87
N ILE A 167 -3.30 -6.51 -12.07
CA ILE A 167 -4.38 -5.54 -12.32
C ILE A 167 -5.50 -6.21 -13.09
N TYR A 168 -6.74 -6.11 -12.57
CA TYR A 168 -7.96 -6.46 -13.32
C TYR A 168 -8.69 -5.20 -13.79
N GLY A 169 -9.58 -5.37 -14.76
CA GLY A 169 -10.29 -4.24 -15.37
C GLY A 169 -9.47 -3.49 -16.43
N LEU A 170 -8.40 -4.10 -16.96
CA LEU A 170 -7.59 -3.51 -18.04
C LEU A 170 -8.42 -3.30 -19.32
N PRO A 171 -8.04 -2.35 -20.21
CA PRO A 171 -8.75 -2.12 -21.46
C PRO A 171 -8.89 -3.41 -22.28
N GLY A 172 -10.13 -3.77 -22.64
CA GLY A 172 -10.45 -4.97 -23.41
C GLY A 172 -10.24 -6.30 -22.69
N GLN A 173 -9.91 -6.30 -21.40
CA GLN A 173 -9.69 -7.51 -20.63
C GLN A 173 -10.98 -8.30 -20.45
N THR A 174 -10.95 -9.59 -20.81
CA THR A 174 -12.04 -10.52 -20.57
C THR A 174 -11.90 -11.24 -19.23
N MET A 175 -13.01 -11.80 -18.72
CA MET A 175 -12.99 -12.65 -17.53
C MET A 175 -12.03 -13.84 -17.70
N GLN A 176 -11.96 -14.46 -18.88
CA GLN A 176 -11.05 -15.57 -19.17
C GLN A 176 -9.59 -15.15 -19.05
N GLN A 177 -9.19 -13.99 -19.61
CA GLN A 177 -7.82 -13.49 -19.51
C GLN A 177 -7.43 -13.18 -18.05
N TRP A 178 -8.38 -12.73 -17.22
CA TRP A 178 -8.16 -12.55 -15.79
C TRP A 178 -7.94 -13.89 -15.07
N GLN A 179 -8.77 -14.89 -15.35
CA GLN A 179 -8.64 -16.25 -14.81
C GLN A 179 -7.29 -16.88 -15.18
N ASP A 180 -6.88 -16.75 -16.43
CA ASP A 180 -5.59 -17.24 -16.92
C ASP A 180 -4.43 -16.52 -16.23
N THR A 181 -4.53 -15.20 -16.04
CA THR A 181 -3.53 -14.40 -15.33
C THR A 181 -3.36 -14.84 -13.87
N LEU A 182 -4.47 -15.04 -13.15
CA LEU A 182 -4.43 -15.53 -11.76
C LEU A 182 -3.82 -16.92 -11.67
N SER A 183 -4.26 -17.83 -12.54
CA SER A 183 -3.75 -19.20 -12.58
C SER A 183 -2.25 -19.26 -12.87
N ALA A 184 -1.80 -18.45 -13.84
CA ALA A 184 -0.38 -18.33 -14.19
C ALA A 184 0.45 -17.72 -13.04
N ALA A 185 -0.08 -16.72 -12.33
CA ALA A 185 0.58 -16.10 -11.18
C ALA A 185 0.69 -17.09 -10.00
N VAL A 186 -0.37 -17.82 -9.68
CA VAL A 186 -0.37 -18.86 -8.62
C VAL A 186 0.64 -19.98 -8.94
N ALA A 187 0.76 -20.37 -10.21
CA ALA A 187 1.73 -21.39 -10.66
C ALA A 187 3.20 -20.97 -10.45
N LEU A 188 3.50 -19.68 -10.27
CA LEU A 188 4.84 -19.19 -9.91
C LEU A 188 5.13 -19.30 -8.40
N HIS A 189 4.18 -19.78 -7.60
CA HIS A 189 4.29 -19.99 -6.16
C HIS A 189 4.81 -18.77 -5.38
N PRO A 190 4.22 -17.57 -5.55
CA PRO A 190 4.58 -16.42 -4.72
C PRO A 190 4.12 -16.63 -3.27
N GLU A 191 4.64 -15.85 -2.33
CA GLU A 191 4.14 -15.79 -0.96
C GLU A 191 3.01 -14.78 -0.80
N HIS A 192 2.89 -13.84 -1.75
CA HIS A 192 1.96 -12.73 -1.69
C HIS A 192 1.47 -12.36 -3.09
N LEU A 193 0.21 -11.94 -3.20
CA LEU A 193 -0.41 -11.44 -4.43
C LEU A 193 -1.16 -10.16 -4.13
N SER A 194 -0.93 -9.14 -4.96
CA SER A 194 -1.75 -7.93 -4.99
C SER A 194 -2.65 -7.99 -6.22
N CYS A 195 -3.96 -7.80 -6.04
CA CYS A 195 -4.95 -7.78 -7.13
C CYS A 195 -5.69 -6.44 -7.09
N TYR A 196 -5.23 -5.49 -7.89
CA TYR A 196 -5.78 -4.14 -7.95
C TYR A 196 -6.82 -4.01 -9.05
N GLY A 197 -7.97 -3.42 -8.74
CA GLY A 197 -8.87 -2.91 -9.78
C GLY A 197 -8.24 -1.72 -10.49
N LEU A 198 -8.30 -1.69 -11.82
CA LEU A 198 -7.83 -0.54 -12.57
C LEU A 198 -8.63 0.70 -12.18
N LYS A 199 -7.95 1.73 -11.74
CA LYS A 199 -8.54 3.05 -11.51
C LYS A 199 -8.08 4.01 -12.61
N LEU A 200 -9.05 4.68 -13.23
CA LEU A 200 -8.78 5.70 -14.24
C LEU A 200 -8.49 7.03 -13.55
N GLU A 201 -7.22 7.32 -13.33
CA GLU A 201 -6.80 8.55 -12.65
C GLU A 201 -6.69 9.71 -13.66
N PRO A 202 -7.28 10.88 -13.35
CA PRO A 202 -7.10 12.09 -14.15
C PRO A 202 -5.62 12.39 -14.43
N ASN A 203 -5.33 13.01 -15.56
CA ASN A 203 -3.96 13.33 -16.02
C ASN A 203 -3.09 12.11 -16.38
N THR A 204 -3.68 10.92 -16.52
CA THR A 204 -2.98 9.76 -17.10
C THR A 204 -3.36 9.58 -18.56
N PRO A 205 -2.43 9.08 -19.43
CA PRO A 205 -2.77 8.80 -20.83
C PRO A 205 -3.96 7.85 -21.01
N LEU A 206 -4.16 6.92 -20.07
CA LEU A 206 -5.27 6.00 -20.13
C LEU A 206 -6.61 6.69 -19.81
N TYR A 207 -6.63 7.65 -18.89
CA TYR A 207 -7.81 8.46 -18.62
C TYR A 207 -8.24 9.28 -19.84
N GLU A 208 -7.29 9.84 -20.59
CA GLU A 208 -7.57 10.56 -21.83
C GLU A 208 -8.23 9.67 -22.88
N ARG A 209 -7.84 8.38 -22.93
CA ARG A 209 -8.40 7.37 -23.84
C ARG A 209 -9.70 6.71 -23.35
N ARG A 210 -10.23 7.07 -22.18
CA ARG A 210 -11.40 6.41 -21.55
C ARG A 210 -12.68 6.40 -22.40
N LEU A 211 -12.82 7.32 -23.35
CA LEU A 211 -13.99 7.39 -24.25
C LEU A 211 -13.78 6.59 -25.55
N THR A 212 -12.57 6.15 -25.85
CA THR A 212 -12.20 5.43 -27.07
C THR A 212 -11.78 3.98 -26.80
N GLU A 213 -11.44 3.65 -25.57
CA GLU A 213 -11.13 2.31 -25.12
C GLU A 213 -12.39 1.63 -24.53
N THR A 214 -12.46 0.32 -24.68
CA THR A 214 -13.51 -0.49 -24.03
C THR A 214 -12.95 -1.05 -22.73
N PHE A 215 -13.65 -0.84 -21.62
CA PHE A 215 -13.31 -1.41 -20.32
C PHE A 215 -14.39 -2.41 -19.89
N PRO A 216 -14.04 -3.43 -19.09
CA PRO A 216 -15.04 -4.23 -18.38
C PRO A 216 -15.94 -3.32 -17.56
N ASP A 217 -17.26 -3.57 -17.61
CA ASP A 217 -18.21 -2.84 -16.78
C ASP A 217 -18.05 -3.16 -15.28
N ASP A 218 -18.77 -2.44 -14.43
CA ASP A 218 -18.65 -2.56 -12.98
C ASP A 218 -19.04 -3.97 -12.49
N ASP A 219 -20.05 -4.59 -13.08
CA ASP A 219 -20.48 -5.96 -12.74
C ASP A 219 -19.41 -6.97 -13.11
N THR A 220 -18.82 -6.85 -14.29
CA THR A 220 -17.71 -7.70 -14.73
C THR A 220 -16.48 -7.52 -13.82
N GLN A 221 -16.16 -6.29 -13.41
CA GLN A 221 -15.05 -6.03 -12.49
C GLN A 221 -15.34 -6.58 -11.08
N ALA A 222 -16.59 -6.52 -10.61
CA ALA A 222 -17.00 -7.15 -9.36
C ALA A 222 -16.85 -8.68 -9.42
N ASP A 223 -17.23 -9.31 -10.54
CA ASP A 223 -17.05 -10.74 -10.76
C ASP A 223 -15.56 -11.12 -10.82
N MET A 224 -14.72 -10.32 -11.48
CA MET A 224 -13.27 -10.50 -11.49
C MET A 224 -12.68 -10.47 -10.08
N TYR A 225 -13.12 -9.52 -9.25
CA TYR A 225 -12.68 -9.41 -7.87
C TYR A 225 -13.10 -10.63 -7.04
N LEU A 226 -14.38 -11.00 -7.06
CA LEU A 226 -14.90 -12.15 -6.30
C LEU A 226 -14.28 -13.46 -6.74
N TYR A 227 -13.99 -13.62 -8.03
CA TYR A 227 -13.28 -14.77 -8.55
C TYR A 227 -11.84 -14.84 -8.00
N ALA A 228 -11.13 -13.69 -7.96
CA ALA A 228 -9.79 -13.63 -7.38
C ALA A 228 -9.79 -14.04 -5.91
N VAL A 229 -10.72 -13.52 -5.10
CA VAL A 229 -10.86 -13.92 -3.69
C VAL A 229 -11.04 -15.43 -3.56
N THR A 230 -11.98 -15.99 -4.32
CA THR A 230 -12.30 -17.43 -4.25
C THR A 230 -11.12 -18.29 -4.67
N LEU A 231 -10.50 -17.98 -5.83
CA LEU A 231 -9.38 -18.74 -6.35
C LEU A 231 -8.16 -18.70 -5.43
N LEU A 232 -7.84 -17.53 -4.94
CA LEU A 232 -6.66 -17.33 -4.08
C LEU A 232 -6.82 -18.01 -2.74
N GLU A 233 -8.01 -17.95 -2.12
CA GLU A 233 -8.31 -18.67 -0.89
C GLU A 233 -8.17 -20.19 -1.07
N GLN A 234 -8.70 -20.75 -2.15
CA GLN A 234 -8.56 -22.16 -2.51
C GLN A 234 -7.10 -22.59 -2.71
N ASN A 235 -6.20 -21.64 -3.04
CA ASN A 235 -4.77 -21.87 -3.22
C ASN A 235 -3.93 -21.49 -1.98
N GLY A 236 -4.57 -21.21 -0.83
CA GLY A 236 -3.92 -20.95 0.45
C GLY A 236 -3.40 -19.52 0.63
N TYR A 237 -3.95 -18.56 -0.11
CA TYR A 237 -3.71 -17.13 0.07
C TYR A 237 -4.90 -16.49 0.76
N GLY A 238 -4.77 -16.16 2.04
CA GLY A 238 -5.81 -15.42 2.77
C GLY A 238 -5.82 -13.95 2.36
N GLN A 239 -7.02 -13.43 2.10
CA GLN A 239 -7.20 -11.99 1.95
C GLN A 239 -6.96 -11.31 3.30
N TYR A 240 -6.04 -10.34 3.41
CA TYR A 240 -5.79 -9.62 4.66
C TYR A 240 -6.21 -8.14 4.59
N GLU A 241 -6.39 -7.61 3.38
CA GLU A 241 -7.04 -6.31 3.12
C GLU A 241 -7.64 -6.31 1.72
N ILE A 242 -8.32 -5.25 1.33
CA ILE A 242 -9.20 -5.18 0.15
C ILE A 242 -8.56 -5.67 -1.16
N SER A 243 -7.23 -5.46 -1.36
CA SER A 243 -6.53 -5.78 -2.60
C SER A 243 -5.43 -6.82 -2.45
N ASN A 244 -5.04 -7.18 -1.21
CA ASN A 244 -3.86 -7.99 -0.98
C ASN A 244 -4.14 -9.33 -0.30
N PHE A 245 -3.44 -10.35 -0.80
CA PHE A 245 -3.60 -11.75 -0.42
C PHE A 245 -2.22 -12.34 -0.10
N ALA A 246 -2.13 -13.13 0.96
CA ALA A 246 -0.86 -13.70 1.37
C ALA A 246 -1.01 -15.11 1.94
N ARG A 247 0.04 -15.89 1.81
CA ARG A 247 0.21 -17.10 2.63
C ARG A 247 0.38 -16.71 4.09
N PRO A 248 0.03 -17.57 5.06
CA PRO A 248 0.20 -17.28 6.48
C PRO A 248 1.61 -16.78 6.81
N GLY A 249 1.71 -15.61 7.46
CA GLY A 249 2.97 -14.97 7.84
C GLY A 249 3.66 -14.13 6.75
N PHE A 250 3.02 -13.93 5.58
CA PHE A 250 3.61 -13.15 4.47
C PHE A 250 2.81 -11.91 4.06
N ALA A 251 1.82 -11.49 4.86
CA ALA A 251 1.19 -10.18 4.69
C ALA A 251 2.25 -9.08 4.72
N SER A 252 2.10 -8.05 3.88
CA SER A 252 3.02 -6.92 3.85
C SER A 252 2.90 -6.11 5.14
N ARG A 253 3.90 -6.21 6.00
CA ARG A 253 3.91 -5.52 7.30
C ARG A 253 3.95 -4.00 7.13
N HIS A 254 4.62 -3.53 6.07
CA HIS A 254 4.68 -2.11 5.79
C HIS A 254 3.33 -1.55 5.35
N ASN A 255 2.60 -2.26 4.46
CA ASN A 255 1.27 -1.83 4.04
C ASN A 255 0.27 -1.86 5.21
N LEU A 256 0.36 -2.85 6.09
CA LEU A 256 -0.48 -2.92 7.28
C LEU A 256 -0.30 -1.72 8.21
N LYS A 257 0.88 -1.08 8.26
CA LYS A 257 1.07 0.15 9.04
C LYS A 257 0.12 1.27 8.61
N TYR A 258 -0.08 1.44 7.32
CA TYR A 258 -1.02 2.44 6.80
C TYR A 258 -2.45 2.13 7.25
N TRP A 259 -2.88 0.87 7.12
CA TRP A 259 -4.21 0.44 7.53
C TRP A 259 -4.44 0.55 9.05
N HIS A 260 -3.40 0.32 9.84
CA HIS A 260 -3.46 0.39 11.30
C HIS A 260 -3.17 1.79 11.86
N MET A 261 -2.92 2.79 11.00
CA MET A 261 -2.55 4.15 11.39
C MET A 261 -1.29 4.18 12.27
N GLU A 262 -0.31 3.31 11.96
CA GLU A 262 0.99 3.30 12.63
C GLU A 262 1.95 4.30 12.01
N GLU A 263 2.90 4.81 12.81
CA GLU A 263 3.86 5.80 12.35
C GLU A 263 4.78 5.28 11.23
N TYR A 264 4.97 6.16 10.25
CA TYR A 264 5.96 5.98 9.20
C TYR A 264 6.55 7.31 8.74
N ALA A 265 7.83 7.28 8.35
CA ALA A 265 8.54 8.42 7.80
C ALA A 265 8.90 8.17 6.32
N GLY A 266 8.50 9.09 5.45
CA GLY A 266 8.74 9.05 4.02
C GLY A 266 9.97 9.87 3.63
N PHE A 267 10.70 9.41 2.63
CA PHE A 267 11.89 10.05 2.07
C PHE A 267 11.75 10.20 0.56
N GLY A 268 12.07 11.37 0.05
CA GLY A 268 12.02 11.70 -1.38
C GLY A 268 10.82 12.55 -1.76
N PRO A 269 10.83 13.17 -2.96
CA PRO A 269 9.73 13.99 -3.44
C PRO A 269 8.48 13.13 -3.66
N GLY A 270 7.32 13.65 -3.26
CA GLY A 270 6.04 12.93 -3.28
C GLY A 270 5.87 11.89 -2.17
N ALA A 271 6.84 11.71 -1.28
CA ALA A 271 6.69 10.82 -0.13
C ALA A 271 5.82 11.44 0.94
N HIS A 272 4.90 10.65 1.50
CA HIS A 272 4.07 10.98 2.65
C HIS A 272 4.70 10.45 3.93
N SER A 273 4.35 11.07 5.05
CA SER A 273 4.71 10.65 6.39
C SER A 273 3.53 10.84 7.34
N ASP A 274 3.45 9.97 8.34
CA ASP A 274 2.63 10.12 9.54
C ASP A 274 3.58 9.86 10.70
N PHE A 275 4.24 10.93 11.20
CA PHE A 275 5.39 10.77 12.06
C PHE A 275 5.55 11.92 13.05
N GLY A 276 5.67 11.56 14.32
CA GLY A 276 5.89 12.51 15.40
C GLY A 276 4.68 13.42 15.66
N GLY A 277 3.46 12.89 15.47
CA GLY A 277 2.20 13.60 15.66
C GLY A 277 1.88 14.59 14.54
N VAL A 278 2.49 14.43 13.36
CA VAL A 278 2.23 15.26 12.18
C VAL A 278 2.14 14.38 10.94
N ARG A 279 1.07 14.57 10.17
CA ARG A 279 0.98 14.04 8.81
C ARG A 279 1.48 15.09 7.83
N TYR A 280 2.38 14.71 6.94
CA TYR A 280 2.92 15.62 5.94
C TYR A 280 3.35 14.88 4.67
N ALA A 281 3.40 15.63 3.55
CA ALA A 281 3.91 15.12 2.28
C ALA A 281 4.89 16.12 1.65
N TYR A 282 5.87 15.61 0.93
CA TYR A 282 6.77 16.44 0.13
C TYR A 282 6.20 16.70 -1.26
N ILE A 283 6.47 17.89 -1.81
CA ILE A 283 6.05 18.22 -3.18
C ILE A 283 6.64 17.23 -4.21
N ARG A 284 5.92 17.00 -5.29
CA ARG A 284 6.33 16.16 -6.42
C ARG A 284 7.25 16.94 -7.37
N ASP A 285 8.40 17.43 -6.83
CA ASP A 285 9.38 18.24 -7.59
C ASP A 285 10.80 17.76 -7.31
N LEU A 286 11.38 17.08 -8.32
CA LEU A 286 12.73 16.54 -8.23
C LEU A 286 13.79 17.65 -8.15
N ASP A 287 13.66 18.73 -8.90
CA ASP A 287 14.70 19.76 -8.98
C ASP A 287 14.79 20.55 -7.67
N SER A 288 13.66 20.88 -7.05
CA SER A 288 13.63 21.42 -5.68
C SER A 288 14.28 20.46 -4.68
N TYR A 289 13.99 19.17 -4.76
CA TYR A 289 14.57 18.17 -3.88
C TYR A 289 16.09 18.03 -4.05
N LEU A 290 16.59 18.03 -5.28
CA LEU A 290 18.04 17.99 -5.58
C LEU A 290 18.77 19.21 -5.05
N SER A 291 18.14 20.38 -5.07
CA SER A 291 18.72 21.61 -4.50
C SER A 291 18.80 21.63 -2.97
N GLY A 292 18.29 20.57 -2.30
CA GLY A 292 18.28 20.44 -0.84
C GLY A 292 17.08 21.08 -0.16
N ARG A 293 16.07 21.52 -0.92
CA ARG A 293 14.83 22.09 -0.36
C ARG A 293 13.82 20.98 -0.10
N LEU A 294 13.52 20.73 1.16
CA LEU A 294 12.45 19.82 1.59
C LEU A 294 11.15 20.62 1.74
N VAL A 295 10.47 20.86 0.61
CA VAL A 295 9.23 21.63 0.58
C VAL A 295 8.05 20.69 0.81
N LEU A 296 7.17 21.05 1.75
CA LEU A 296 5.94 20.30 2.03
C LEU A 296 4.82 20.74 1.08
N SER A 297 4.05 19.79 0.55
CA SER A 297 2.80 20.05 -0.18
C SER A 297 1.62 20.17 0.76
N GLU A 298 1.67 19.43 1.88
CA GLU A 298 0.65 19.44 2.93
C GLU A 298 1.30 19.14 4.27
N SER A 299 0.73 19.66 5.35
CA SER A 299 1.12 19.36 6.72
C SER A 299 -0.06 19.59 7.64
N GLU A 300 -0.47 18.57 8.40
CA GLU A 300 -1.58 18.62 9.36
C GLU A 300 -1.12 18.07 10.70
N SER A 301 -1.56 18.71 11.81
CA SER A 301 -1.31 18.13 13.13
C SER A 301 -2.16 16.87 13.30
N ASP A 302 -1.54 15.83 13.84
CA ASP A 302 -2.17 14.54 14.08
C ASP A 302 -2.83 14.52 15.47
N ASP A 303 -4.07 15.06 15.56
CA ASP A 303 -4.88 14.88 16.76
C ASP A 303 -5.62 13.55 16.71
N THR A 304 -5.18 12.61 17.52
CA THR A 304 -5.76 11.25 17.58
C THR A 304 -7.28 11.26 17.75
N LEU A 305 -7.83 12.21 18.52
CA LEU A 305 -9.27 12.27 18.77
C LEU A 305 -10.09 12.67 17.54
N THR A 306 -9.49 13.31 16.55
CA THR A 306 -10.17 13.75 15.32
C THR A 306 -10.05 12.74 14.18
N ARG A 307 -9.31 11.64 14.39
CA ARG A 307 -9.06 10.60 13.37
C ARG A 307 -10.03 9.41 13.44
N ASP A 308 -11.15 9.54 14.13
CA ASP A 308 -12.13 8.46 14.28
C ASP A 308 -12.74 8.02 12.94
N TYR A 309 -13.05 8.96 12.04
CA TYR A 309 -13.52 8.63 10.68
C TYR A 309 -12.44 7.89 9.86
N GLU A 310 -11.20 8.34 9.94
CA GLU A 310 -10.09 7.68 9.27
C GLU A 310 -9.90 6.23 9.78
N TYR A 311 -10.01 6.02 11.10
CA TYR A 311 -9.95 4.69 11.67
C TYR A 311 -11.07 3.78 11.14
N VAL A 312 -12.31 4.28 11.04
CA VAL A 312 -13.43 3.54 10.44
C VAL A 312 -13.11 3.18 8.99
N MET A 313 -12.69 4.17 8.19
CA MET A 313 -12.38 4.01 6.78
C MET A 313 -11.26 2.97 6.54
N LEU A 314 -10.16 3.04 7.30
CA LEU A 314 -9.00 2.17 7.10
C LEU A 314 -9.24 0.77 7.66
N SER A 315 -9.82 0.66 8.86
CA SER A 315 -10.10 -0.65 9.49
C SER A 315 -11.05 -1.50 8.65
N LEU A 316 -12.09 -0.91 8.08
CA LEU A 316 -13.08 -1.62 7.26
C LEU A 316 -12.54 -2.05 5.88
N ARG A 317 -11.34 -1.65 5.51
CA ARG A 317 -10.66 -2.17 4.32
C ARG A 317 -9.71 -3.31 4.61
N THR A 318 -9.62 -3.74 5.88
CA THR A 318 -8.84 -4.91 6.32
C THR A 318 -9.75 -6.09 6.62
N ALA A 319 -9.19 -7.30 6.55
CA ALA A 319 -9.90 -8.52 6.96
C ALA A 319 -10.04 -8.63 8.49
N GLU A 320 -9.28 -7.86 9.28
CA GLU A 320 -9.42 -7.73 10.73
C GLU A 320 -10.71 -6.97 11.08
N GLY A 321 -11.00 -5.91 10.30
CA GLY A 321 -12.16 -5.06 10.50
C GLY A 321 -11.97 -4.06 11.64
N ILE A 322 -13.09 -3.53 12.14
CA ILE A 322 -13.13 -2.52 13.17
C ILE A 322 -13.24 -3.16 14.56
N ASP A 323 -12.32 -2.80 15.46
CA ASP A 323 -12.37 -3.18 16.88
C ASP A 323 -13.21 -2.16 17.64
N ARG A 324 -14.37 -2.59 18.15
CA ARG A 324 -15.29 -1.77 18.92
C ARG A 324 -14.63 -1.17 20.16
N ARG A 325 -13.93 -1.99 20.93
CA ARG A 325 -13.31 -1.54 22.19
C ARG A 325 -12.20 -0.53 21.93
N ARG A 326 -11.36 -0.78 20.92
CA ARG A 326 -10.33 0.16 20.51
C ARG A 326 -10.94 1.49 20.05
N PHE A 327 -12.01 1.44 19.24
CA PHE A 327 -12.71 2.64 18.79
C PHE A 327 -13.24 3.47 19.97
N GLU A 328 -14.01 2.85 20.89
CA GLU A 328 -14.63 3.53 22.02
C GLU A 328 -13.59 4.13 22.98
N LEU A 329 -12.49 3.42 23.27
CA LEU A 329 -11.44 3.88 24.18
C LEU A 329 -10.54 4.97 23.56
N THR A 330 -10.17 4.82 22.29
CA THR A 330 -9.24 5.75 21.63
C THR A 330 -9.91 7.05 21.27
N TYR A 331 -11.11 6.99 20.68
CA TYR A 331 -11.79 8.18 20.15
C TYR A 331 -12.87 8.74 21.07
N ARG A 332 -13.14 8.08 22.21
CA ARG A 332 -14.17 8.47 23.19
C ARG A 332 -15.54 8.65 22.56
N GLN A 333 -15.82 7.83 21.54
CA GLN A 333 -17.08 7.81 20.81
C GLN A 333 -17.86 6.52 21.13
N ARG A 334 -19.19 6.57 21.06
CA ARG A 334 -20.02 5.38 21.15
C ARG A 334 -20.03 4.61 19.84
N PHE A 335 -19.89 3.31 19.92
CA PHE A 335 -19.95 2.44 18.74
C PHE A 335 -21.38 2.13 18.29
N GLN A 336 -22.36 2.28 19.19
CA GLN A 336 -23.77 1.86 19.01
C GLN A 336 -24.41 2.42 17.72
N PRO A 337 -24.18 3.69 17.27
CA PRO A 337 -24.79 4.15 16.02
C PRO A 337 -24.36 3.37 14.79
N MET A 338 -23.13 2.86 14.77
CA MET A 338 -22.63 2.00 13.71
C MET A 338 -23.16 0.57 13.84
N GLU A 339 -23.37 0.08 15.05
CA GLU A 339 -23.82 -1.31 15.30
C GLU A 339 -25.16 -1.60 14.64
N GLU A 340 -26.09 -0.65 14.65
CA GLU A 340 -27.41 -0.78 14.01
C GLU A 340 -27.30 -0.97 12.49
N LEU A 341 -26.37 -0.23 11.86
CA LEU A 341 -26.09 -0.36 10.43
C LEU A 341 -25.37 -1.68 10.11
N PHE A 342 -24.42 -2.10 10.96
CA PHE A 342 -23.75 -3.38 10.78
C PHE A 342 -24.70 -4.57 10.84
N LEU A 343 -25.72 -4.54 11.70
CA LEU A 343 -26.75 -5.57 11.74
C LEU A 343 -27.55 -5.64 10.41
N GLN A 344 -27.83 -4.50 9.81
CA GLN A 344 -28.47 -4.46 8.48
C GLN A 344 -27.54 -5.02 7.40
N TYR A 345 -26.28 -4.65 7.42
CA TYR A 345 -25.27 -5.16 6.47
C TYR A 345 -24.98 -6.64 6.65
N GLU A 346 -25.04 -7.17 7.88
CA GLU A 346 -24.94 -8.61 8.14
C GLU A 346 -26.11 -9.35 7.49
N GLY A 347 -27.34 -8.85 7.67
CA GLY A 347 -28.54 -9.41 7.03
C GLY A 347 -28.46 -9.38 5.49
N ALA A 348 -27.75 -8.43 4.91
CA ALA A 348 -27.50 -8.31 3.47
C ALA A 348 -26.27 -9.13 2.99
N GLY A 349 -25.52 -9.77 3.90
CA GLY A 349 -24.31 -10.53 3.58
C GLY A 349 -23.09 -9.65 3.22
N LEU A 350 -23.09 -8.37 3.63
CA LEU A 350 -22.03 -7.39 3.34
C LEU A 350 -21.06 -7.24 4.50
N ALA A 351 -21.47 -7.57 5.73
CA ALA A 351 -20.63 -7.54 6.93
C ALA A 351 -20.77 -8.83 7.71
N THR A 352 -19.83 -9.11 8.61
CA THR A 352 -19.89 -10.22 9.56
C THR A 352 -19.28 -9.82 10.89
N ARG A 353 -19.80 -10.37 11.98
CA ARG A 353 -19.23 -10.17 13.31
C ARG A 353 -17.88 -10.85 13.45
N THR A 354 -17.02 -10.23 14.25
CA THR A 354 -15.78 -10.82 14.77
C THR A 354 -15.84 -10.84 16.31
N GLU A 355 -14.85 -11.45 16.95
CA GLU A 355 -14.74 -11.40 18.42
C GLU A 355 -14.55 -9.96 18.95
N GLN A 356 -13.97 -9.08 18.14
CA GLN A 356 -13.62 -7.71 18.52
C GLN A 356 -14.61 -6.65 18.02
N GLY A 357 -15.42 -6.97 17.02
CA GLY A 357 -16.34 -6.01 16.39
C GLY A 357 -16.91 -6.50 15.07
N TRP A 358 -16.59 -5.82 13.98
CA TRP A 358 -17.16 -6.06 12.66
C TRP A 358 -16.13 -5.99 11.55
N ARG A 359 -16.29 -6.80 10.52
CA ARG A 359 -15.54 -6.70 9.26
C ARG A 359 -16.46 -6.79 8.05
N LEU A 360 -16.02 -6.28 6.93
CA LEU A 360 -16.72 -6.47 5.67
C LEU A 360 -16.44 -7.87 5.09
N THR A 361 -17.43 -8.42 4.39
CA THR A 361 -17.26 -9.60 3.54
C THR A 361 -16.60 -9.19 2.21
N PRO A 362 -16.14 -10.13 1.36
CA PRO A 362 -15.71 -9.79 -0.01
C PRO A 362 -16.77 -9.03 -0.81
N ARG A 363 -18.06 -9.33 -0.64
CA ARG A 363 -19.15 -8.56 -1.25
C ARG A 363 -19.29 -7.16 -0.63
N GLY A 364 -19.04 -7.04 0.67
CA GLY A 364 -19.02 -5.75 1.36
C GLY A 364 -17.86 -4.86 0.90
N PHE A 365 -16.71 -5.43 0.56
CA PHE A 365 -15.59 -4.65 0.01
C PHE A 365 -15.92 -3.98 -1.33
N LEU A 366 -16.73 -4.60 -2.18
CA LEU A 366 -17.18 -4.01 -3.45
C LEU A 366 -17.96 -2.70 -3.27
N VAL A 367 -18.68 -2.58 -2.18
CA VAL A 367 -19.51 -1.41 -1.84
C VAL A 367 -19.00 -0.68 -0.58
N SER A 368 -17.74 -0.91 -0.21
CA SER A 368 -17.15 -0.39 1.02
C SER A 368 -17.24 1.13 1.15
N ASN A 369 -17.09 1.88 0.07
CA ASN A 369 -17.22 3.35 0.12
C ASN A 369 -18.61 3.80 0.59
N SER A 370 -19.68 3.20 0.06
CA SER A 370 -21.04 3.50 0.49
C SER A 370 -21.31 3.11 1.95
N ILE A 371 -20.79 1.95 2.37
CA ILE A 371 -20.89 1.51 3.76
C ILE A 371 -20.14 2.48 4.70
N ILE A 372 -18.92 2.85 4.38
CA ILE A 372 -18.09 3.76 5.17
C ILE A 372 -18.79 5.11 5.33
N VAL A 373 -19.27 5.71 4.23
CA VAL A 373 -20.00 6.99 4.27
C VAL A 373 -21.21 6.90 5.19
N ALA A 374 -22.03 5.85 5.09
CA ALA A 374 -23.20 5.70 5.94
C ALA A 374 -22.85 5.57 7.43
N LEU A 375 -21.76 4.87 7.76
CA LEU A 375 -21.25 4.75 9.15
C LEU A 375 -20.72 6.09 9.67
N GLU A 376 -20.01 6.85 8.85
CA GLU A 376 -19.52 8.19 9.18
C GLU A 376 -20.67 9.18 9.41
N GLU A 377 -21.72 9.15 8.59
CA GLU A 377 -22.93 9.95 8.78
C GLU A 377 -23.66 9.61 10.09
N ALA A 378 -23.73 8.32 10.45
CA ALA A 378 -24.30 7.89 11.73
C ALA A 378 -23.51 8.41 12.92
N LEU A 379 -22.17 8.37 12.86
CA LEU A 379 -21.29 8.94 13.88
C LEU A 379 -21.43 10.46 13.98
N ALA A 380 -21.46 11.18 12.86
CA ALA A 380 -21.65 12.62 12.81
C ALA A 380 -22.97 13.03 13.45
N SER A 381 -24.06 12.32 13.11
CA SER A 381 -25.38 12.54 13.66
C SER A 381 -25.42 12.35 15.19
N GLU A 382 -24.72 11.36 15.69
CA GLU A 382 -24.60 11.12 17.14
C GLU A 382 -23.80 12.23 17.84
N LYS A 383 -22.69 12.68 17.23
CA LYS A 383 -21.91 13.82 17.78
C LYS A 383 -22.78 15.06 17.93
N ILE A 384 -23.51 15.42 16.88
CA ILE A 384 -24.42 16.58 16.89
C ILE A 384 -25.50 16.43 17.99
N ARG A 385 -26.12 15.24 18.10
CA ARG A 385 -27.12 14.97 19.16
C ARG A 385 -26.55 15.17 20.57
N ARG A 386 -25.34 14.69 20.82
CA ARG A 386 -24.65 14.84 22.10
C ARG A 386 -24.31 16.28 22.43
N GLU A 387 -23.81 17.04 21.47
CA GLU A 387 -23.52 18.47 21.61
C GLU A 387 -24.79 19.27 21.94
N GLN A 388 -25.89 18.98 21.24
CA GLN A 388 -27.19 19.61 21.50
C GLN A 388 -27.76 19.26 22.89
N ALA A 389 -27.60 18.02 23.35
CA ALA A 389 -28.01 17.58 24.67
C ALA A 389 -27.19 18.26 25.77
N ALA A 390 -25.86 18.34 25.57
CA ALA A 390 -24.96 19.04 26.50
C ALA A 390 -25.28 20.53 26.58
N ALA A 391 -25.58 21.20 25.48
CA ALA A 391 -25.99 22.58 25.41
C ALA A 391 -27.32 22.86 26.16
N LYS A 392 -28.21 21.87 26.25
CA LYS A 392 -29.49 21.93 26.98
C LYS A 392 -29.38 21.57 28.47
N GLY A 393 -28.17 21.17 28.93
CA GLY A 393 -27.91 20.79 30.33
C GLY A 393 -28.43 19.35 30.64
N ASP A 394 -28.75 18.57 29.68
CA ASP A 394 -29.19 17.18 29.86
C ASP A 394 -28.00 16.22 29.90
N TYR A 395 -27.41 16.06 31.07
CA TYR A 395 -26.23 15.20 31.31
C TYR A 395 -26.54 13.68 31.37
N ARG A 396 -27.79 13.25 31.13
CA ARG A 396 -28.18 11.82 31.20
C ARG A 396 -27.71 10.98 30.00
N ILE A 397 -27.03 11.58 29.04
CA ILE A 397 -26.63 10.94 27.76
C ILE A 397 -25.11 10.67 27.72
N ILE A 398 -24.41 10.76 28.84
CA ILE A 398 -22.99 10.42 28.92
C ILE A 398 -22.78 8.96 29.30
#